data_723f2c14fc11b1718dcc4bc7ea035a7d
#
_entry.id   723f2c14fc11b1718dcc4bc7ea035a7d
#
_cell.length_a   1.000
_cell.length_b   1.000
_cell.length_c   1.000
_cell.angle_alpha   90.00
_cell.angle_beta   90.00
_cell.angle_gamma   90.00
#
_symmetry.space_group_name_H-M   'P 1'
#
loop_
_entity.id
_entity.type
_entity.pdbx_description
1 polymer ?
#
loop_
_entity_poly.entity_id
_entity_poly.type
_entity_poly.pdbx_seq_one_letter_code
_entity_poly.pdbx_strand_id
1 'polypeptide(L)'
;MKITKIRMFQIELPMKEGAYSWSTQSYSSFDSTVVLIDTDEGITGAGESCPLGPSYLAAYAEGVRTGVTALAPDLIGEDPTQLDRINMKMDQLMKGHPYVKSAIDMACWDILGKATGMPVYQLLGGKLQDRIKLFKVVARAAPEAMADRLIEYRESGFDHFQIKFGEHPRTDIERF
;
A
#
# COMPACT_ATOMS: atom_id res chain seq x y z
N MET A 1 7.43 23.85 -11.23
CA MET A 1 6.28 23.35 -10.45
C MET A 1 6.58 23.40 -8.97
N LYS A 2 5.62 23.74 -8.13
CA LYS A 2 5.83 23.80 -6.67
C LYS A 2 4.66 23.19 -5.93
N ILE A 3 4.94 22.48 -4.84
CA ILE A 3 3.92 21.97 -3.91
C ILE A 3 3.28 23.17 -3.21
N THR A 4 1.95 23.28 -3.33
CA THR A 4 1.16 24.34 -2.68
C THR A 4 0.42 23.82 -1.46
N LYS A 5 0.05 22.53 -1.45
CA LYS A 5 -0.73 21.93 -0.37
C LYS A 5 -0.50 20.41 -0.32
N ILE A 6 -0.42 19.88 0.89
CA ILE A 6 -0.44 18.44 1.15
C ILE A 6 -1.69 18.16 1.99
N ARG A 7 -2.55 17.28 1.48
CA ARG A 7 -3.79 16.84 2.13
C ARG A 7 -3.66 15.36 2.49
N MET A 8 -4.21 14.97 3.61
CA MET A 8 -4.14 13.61 4.09
C MET A 8 -5.52 13.14 4.55
N PHE A 9 -5.87 11.91 4.19
CA PHE A 9 -7.16 11.30 4.49
C PHE A 9 -6.96 9.91 5.08
N GLN A 10 -7.68 9.64 6.15
CA GLN A 10 -7.85 8.29 6.67
C GLN A 10 -8.97 7.60 5.88
N ILE A 11 -8.71 6.38 5.43
CA ILE A 11 -9.70 5.56 4.72
C ILE A 11 -9.71 4.17 5.35
N GLU A 12 -10.88 3.73 5.79
CA GLU A 12 -11.08 2.36 6.23
C GLU A 12 -11.42 1.48 5.02
N LEU A 13 -10.65 0.41 4.82
CA LEU A 13 -10.80 -0.55 3.72
C LEU A 13 -11.40 -1.86 4.25
N PRO A 14 -12.74 -2.03 4.19
CA PRO A 14 -13.38 -3.26 4.67
C PRO A 14 -13.04 -4.46 3.79
N MET A 15 -12.87 -5.63 4.42
CA MET A 15 -12.64 -6.88 3.70
C MET A 15 -13.93 -7.32 2.99
N LYS A 16 -13.85 -7.58 1.69
CA LYS A 16 -15.01 -7.99 0.88
C LYS A 16 -15.42 -9.46 1.08
N GLU A 17 -14.47 -10.31 1.41
CA GLU A 17 -14.64 -11.76 1.46
C GLU A 17 -14.62 -12.30 2.91
N GLY A 18 -14.99 -11.45 3.88
CA GLY A 18 -14.93 -11.76 5.31
C GLY A 18 -13.58 -11.44 5.92
N ALA A 19 -13.37 -11.79 7.18
CA ALA A 19 -12.16 -11.45 7.91
C ALA A 19 -10.92 -12.11 7.30
N TYR A 20 -9.87 -11.33 7.10
CA TYR A 20 -8.57 -11.82 6.67
C TYR A 20 -7.75 -12.28 7.87
N SER A 21 -7.53 -13.60 7.98
CA SER A 21 -6.89 -14.21 9.14
C SER A 21 -5.64 -15.01 8.75
N TRP A 22 -4.61 -14.88 9.57
CA TRP A 22 -3.39 -15.71 9.52
C TRP A 22 -2.77 -15.83 10.92
N SER A 23 -2.17 -16.96 11.25
CA SER A 23 -1.62 -17.22 12.57
C SER A 23 -2.61 -16.81 13.69
N THR A 24 -2.25 -15.86 14.54
CA THR A 24 -3.07 -15.34 15.63
C THR A 24 -3.78 -14.01 15.30
N GLN A 25 -3.61 -13.51 14.09
CA GLN A 25 -4.13 -12.20 13.67
C GLN A 25 -5.40 -12.38 12.84
N SER A 26 -6.33 -11.42 12.98
CA SER A 26 -7.56 -11.35 12.18
C SER A 26 -7.94 -9.89 11.98
N TYR A 27 -8.24 -9.50 10.73
CA TYR A 27 -8.61 -8.14 10.35
C TYR A 27 -9.91 -8.15 9.55
N SER A 28 -10.86 -7.33 9.94
CA SER A 28 -12.11 -7.08 9.20
C SER A 28 -12.00 -5.87 8.26
N SER A 29 -11.06 -4.98 8.54
CA SER A 29 -10.72 -3.81 7.71
C SER A 29 -9.25 -3.45 7.87
N PHE A 30 -8.72 -2.67 6.92
CA PHE A 30 -7.41 -2.04 7.03
C PHE A 30 -7.56 -0.53 7.12
N ASP A 31 -6.76 0.10 7.99
CA ASP A 31 -6.66 1.55 8.12
C ASP A 31 -5.59 2.07 7.14
N SER A 32 -6.03 2.74 6.09
CA SER A 32 -5.18 3.31 5.06
C SER A 32 -5.08 4.83 5.18
N THR A 33 -3.95 5.37 4.73
CA THR A 33 -3.70 6.80 4.65
C THR A 33 -3.45 7.20 3.20
N VAL A 34 -4.33 8.01 2.63
CA VAL A 34 -4.15 8.61 1.30
C VAL A 34 -3.58 10.01 1.45
N VAL A 35 -2.53 10.31 0.69
CA VAL A 35 -1.89 11.61 0.61
C VAL A 35 -2.16 12.21 -0.77
N LEU A 36 -2.67 13.44 -0.82
CA LEU A 36 -2.81 14.22 -2.04
C LEU A 36 -1.88 15.43 -1.97
N ILE A 37 -1.09 15.64 -3.03
CA ILE A 37 -0.19 16.78 -3.18
C ILE A 37 -0.70 17.65 -4.31
N ASP A 38 -1.09 18.90 -3.99
CA ASP A 38 -1.51 19.89 -4.97
C ASP A 38 -0.34 20.80 -5.37
N THR A 39 -0.29 21.19 -6.64
CA THR A 39 0.78 22.03 -7.20
C THR A 39 0.24 23.37 -7.69
N ASP A 40 1.14 24.35 -7.88
CA ASP A 40 0.84 25.67 -8.47
C ASP A 40 0.48 25.61 -9.97
N GLU A 41 0.70 24.47 -10.62
CA GLU A 41 0.31 24.23 -12.01
C GLU A 41 -1.02 23.48 -12.17
N GLY A 42 -1.77 23.27 -11.06
CA GLY A 42 -3.08 22.63 -11.06
C GLY A 42 -3.04 21.11 -11.16
N ILE A 43 -1.86 20.50 -11.09
CA ILE A 43 -1.69 19.05 -11.04
C ILE A 43 -1.78 18.58 -9.60
N THR A 44 -2.61 17.58 -9.34
CA THR A 44 -2.67 16.87 -8.05
C THR A 44 -2.15 15.46 -8.19
N GLY A 45 -1.20 15.05 -7.36
CA GLY A 45 -0.73 13.68 -7.23
C GLY A 45 -1.32 12.97 -6.03
N ALA A 46 -1.47 11.65 -6.14
CA ALA A 46 -1.99 10.79 -5.10
C ALA A 46 -0.99 9.69 -4.73
N GLY A 47 -0.86 9.43 -3.43
CA GLY A 47 -0.11 8.29 -2.90
C GLY A 47 -0.81 7.70 -1.69
N GLU A 48 -0.50 6.47 -1.36
CA GLU A 48 -1.15 5.73 -0.27
C GLU A 48 -0.13 4.98 0.57
N SER A 49 -0.42 4.85 1.86
CA SER A 49 0.28 3.94 2.75
C SER A 49 -0.72 3.21 3.65
N CYS A 50 -0.74 1.88 3.55
CA CYS A 50 -1.63 1.00 4.29
C CYS A 50 -0.81 -0.11 4.99
N PRO A 51 -0.13 0.19 6.11
CA PRO A 51 0.63 -0.81 6.85
C PRO A 51 -0.31 -1.79 7.57
N LEU A 52 0.07 -3.08 7.60
CA LEU A 52 -0.68 -4.14 8.29
C LEU A 52 -0.66 -4.04 9.83
N GLY A 53 0.01 -3.03 10.37
CA GLY A 53 0.12 -2.77 11.79
C GLY A 53 1.39 -3.28 12.45
N PRO A 54 1.65 -2.86 13.70
CA PRO A 54 2.93 -3.03 14.38
C PRO A 54 3.26 -4.47 14.77
N SER A 55 2.27 -5.36 14.77
CA SER A 55 2.49 -6.80 14.98
C SER A 55 3.09 -7.52 13.77
N TYR A 56 3.06 -6.89 12.59
CA TYR A 56 3.56 -7.47 11.35
C TYR A 56 4.73 -6.66 10.75
N LEU A 57 4.68 -5.34 10.86
CA LEU A 57 5.65 -4.40 10.30
C LEU A 57 6.05 -3.38 11.35
N ALA A 58 7.23 -2.77 11.22
CA ALA A 58 7.65 -1.63 12.06
C ALA A 58 6.93 -0.34 11.62
N ALA A 59 5.60 -0.41 11.40
CA ALA A 59 4.76 0.69 10.97
C ALA A 59 3.30 0.47 11.37
N TYR A 60 2.57 1.57 11.55
CA TYR A 60 1.13 1.58 11.85
C TYR A 60 0.50 2.86 11.30
N ALA A 61 -0.81 2.83 11.05
CA ALA A 61 -1.50 3.87 10.29
C ALA A 61 -1.42 5.26 10.93
N GLU A 62 -1.59 5.37 12.25
CA GLU A 62 -1.46 6.64 12.97
C GLU A 62 -0.02 7.20 12.87
N GLY A 63 0.98 6.30 12.89
CA GLY A 63 2.38 6.67 12.69
C GLY A 63 2.65 7.23 11.30
N VAL A 64 1.98 6.71 10.26
CA VAL A 64 2.03 7.28 8.91
C VAL A 64 1.47 8.70 8.94
N ARG A 65 0.28 8.89 9.50
CA ARG A 65 -0.39 10.20 9.52
C ARG A 65 0.39 11.25 10.31
N THR A 66 0.89 10.90 11.48
CA THR A 66 1.70 11.83 12.29
C THR A 66 3.02 12.15 11.60
N GLY A 67 3.64 11.19 10.95
CA GLY A 67 4.88 11.39 10.19
C GLY A 67 4.68 12.27 8.96
N VAL A 68 3.62 12.07 8.19
CA VAL A 68 3.26 12.96 7.06
C VAL A 68 3.00 14.38 7.55
N THR A 69 2.29 14.54 8.67
CA THR A 69 2.05 15.87 9.27
C THR A 69 3.36 16.57 9.66
N ALA A 70 4.34 15.81 10.16
CA ALA A 70 5.65 16.36 10.53
C ALA A 70 6.48 16.77 9.31
N LEU A 71 6.40 16.03 8.18
CA LEU A 71 7.18 16.31 6.97
C LEU A 71 6.55 17.41 6.10
N ALA A 72 5.22 17.49 6.05
CA ALA A 72 4.48 18.32 5.09
C ALA A 72 4.89 19.81 5.08
N PRO A 73 5.10 20.50 6.22
CA PRO A 73 5.46 21.92 6.21
C PRO A 73 6.76 22.22 5.44
N ASP A 74 7.76 21.34 5.57
CA ASP A 74 9.06 21.52 4.94
C ASP A 74 9.07 21.19 3.45
N LEU A 75 8.05 20.49 2.95
CA LEU A 75 7.90 20.14 1.55
C LEU A 75 7.11 21.16 0.74
N ILE A 76 6.37 22.08 1.40
CA ILE A 76 5.69 23.17 0.71
C ILE A 76 6.70 24.07 0.00
N GLY A 77 6.45 24.38 -1.26
CA GLY A 77 7.32 25.18 -2.12
C GLY A 77 8.41 24.39 -2.85
N GLU A 78 8.65 23.13 -2.49
CA GLU A 78 9.54 22.24 -3.22
C GLU A 78 8.93 21.83 -4.56
N ASP A 79 9.79 21.41 -5.51
CA ASP A 79 9.35 20.85 -6.79
C ASP A 79 9.13 19.33 -6.68
N PRO A 80 7.88 18.83 -6.75
CA PRO A 80 7.59 17.41 -6.60
C PRO A 80 8.12 16.54 -7.75
N THR A 81 8.52 17.14 -8.88
CA THR A 81 9.12 16.40 -10.00
C THR A 81 10.60 16.09 -9.78
N GLN A 82 11.23 16.72 -8.79
CA GLN A 82 12.61 16.46 -8.39
C GLN A 82 12.67 15.35 -7.32
N LEU A 83 12.32 14.12 -7.71
CA LEU A 83 12.10 13.00 -6.81
C LEU A 83 13.23 12.75 -5.81
N ASP A 84 14.48 12.69 -6.31
CA ASP A 84 15.66 12.47 -5.45
C ASP A 84 15.83 13.58 -4.43
N ARG A 85 15.56 14.84 -4.83
CA ARG A 85 15.63 15.99 -3.93
C ARG A 85 14.56 15.91 -2.84
N ILE A 86 13.32 15.53 -3.18
CA ILE A 86 12.23 15.32 -2.22
C ILE A 86 12.61 14.21 -1.25
N ASN A 87 13.07 13.06 -1.76
CA ASN A 87 13.48 11.92 -0.94
C ASN A 87 14.66 12.28 -0.01
N MET A 88 15.67 12.93 -0.53
CA MET A 88 16.81 13.41 0.30
C MET A 88 16.35 14.35 1.41
N LYS A 89 15.42 15.27 1.13
CA LYS A 89 14.88 16.20 2.11
C LYS A 89 14.09 15.45 3.19
N MET A 90 13.24 14.51 2.80
CA MET A 90 12.52 13.66 3.77
C MET A 90 13.49 12.85 4.66
N ASP A 91 14.60 12.36 4.10
CA ASP A 91 15.62 11.61 4.84
C ASP A 91 16.43 12.47 5.81
N GLN A 92 16.62 13.73 5.50
CA GLN A 92 17.24 14.69 6.40
C GLN A 92 16.34 15.03 7.61
N LEU A 93 15.03 15.21 7.34
CA LEU A 93 14.04 15.58 8.36
C LEU A 93 13.61 14.39 9.24
N MET A 94 13.58 13.19 8.69
CA MET A 94 13.10 12.00 9.39
C MET A 94 13.92 10.77 9.00
N LYS A 95 14.69 10.22 9.95
CA LYS A 95 15.43 8.98 9.72
C LYS A 95 14.52 7.76 9.74
N GLY A 96 14.70 6.85 8.78
CA GLY A 96 13.85 5.66 8.66
C GLY A 96 12.41 5.98 8.22
N HIS A 97 11.43 5.31 8.80
CA HIS A 97 10.00 5.48 8.54
C HIS A 97 9.59 5.43 7.06
N PRO A 98 9.96 4.37 6.31
CA PRO A 98 9.68 4.29 4.86
C PRO A 98 8.18 4.35 4.54
N TYR A 99 7.32 3.85 5.43
CA TYR A 99 5.85 3.88 5.24
C TYR A 99 5.25 5.30 5.33
N VAL A 100 5.91 6.23 6.03
CA VAL A 100 5.54 7.64 6.02
C VAL A 100 5.91 8.27 4.68
N LYS A 101 7.14 8.03 4.23
CA LYS A 101 7.71 8.66 3.03
C LYS A 101 7.10 8.11 1.75
N SER A 102 6.73 6.82 1.72
CA SER A 102 6.21 6.16 0.51
C SER A 102 4.95 6.81 -0.04
N ALA A 103 4.02 7.25 0.82
CA ALA A 103 2.81 7.93 0.34
C ALA A 103 3.11 9.28 -0.32
N ILE A 104 4.10 10.03 0.19
CA ILE A 104 4.56 11.29 -0.41
C ILE A 104 5.31 11.01 -1.71
N ASP A 105 6.22 10.04 -1.71
CA ASP A 105 6.99 9.64 -2.88
C ASP A 105 6.09 9.20 -4.04
N MET A 106 5.12 8.32 -3.78
CA MET A 106 4.13 7.89 -4.79
C MET A 106 3.32 9.06 -5.34
N ALA A 107 2.92 10.02 -4.51
CA ALA A 107 2.22 11.22 -4.99
C ALA A 107 3.12 12.08 -5.89
N CYS A 108 4.42 12.18 -5.61
CA CYS A 108 5.38 12.87 -6.47
C CYS A 108 5.58 12.14 -7.80
N TRP A 109 5.68 10.81 -7.80
CA TRP A 109 5.71 10.00 -9.03
C TRP A 109 4.45 10.18 -9.88
N ASP A 110 3.27 10.25 -9.26
CA ASP A 110 1.99 10.49 -9.94
C ASP A 110 1.97 11.89 -10.58
N ILE A 111 2.48 12.92 -9.88
CA ILE A 111 2.65 14.27 -10.43
C ILE A 111 3.59 14.25 -11.64
N LEU A 112 4.76 13.62 -11.52
CA LEU A 112 5.73 13.55 -12.62
C LEU A 112 5.12 12.86 -13.84
N GLY A 113 4.39 11.76 -13.64
CA GLY A 113 3.67 11.06 -14.70
C GLY A 113 2.65 11.94 -15.40
N LYS A 114 1.83 12.66 -14.64
CA LYS A 114 0.83 13.61 -15.16
C LYS A 114 1.47 14.79 -15.90
N ALA A 115 2.53 15.35 -15.33
CA ALA A 115 3.24 16.49 -15.91
C ALA A 115 3.94 16.15 -17.25
N THR A 116 4.44 14.92 -17.38
CA THR A 116 5.14 14.44 -18.59
C THR A 116 4.20 13.73 -19.58
N GLY A 117 2.96 13.45 -19.20
CA GLY A 117 2.01 12.64 -19.99
C GLY A 117 2.42 11.18 -20.11
N MET A 118 3.28 10.68 -19.21
CA MET A 118 3.76 9.29 -19.21
C MET A 118 3.22 8.51 -18.02
N PRO A 119 2.80 7.26 -18.19
CA PRO A 119 2.44 6.41 -17.06
C PRO A 119 3.69 6.07 -16.24
N VAL A 120 3.53 5.95 -14.92
CA VAL A 120 4.65 5.75 -13.97
C VAL A 120 5.53 4.55 -14.34
N TYR A 121 4.95 3.44 -14.84
CA TYR A 121 5.75 2.29 -15.25
C TYR A 121 6.75 2.61 -16.37
N GLN A 122 6.43 3.57 -17.24
CA GLN A 122 7.34 4.03 -18.30
C GLN A 122 8.49 4.86 -17.73
N LEU A 123 8.20 5.71 -16.75
CA LEU A 123 9.22 6.47 -16.01
C LEU A 123 10.17 5.55 -15.22
N LEU A 124 9.68 4.39 -14.80
CA LEU A 124 10.45 3.36 -14.07
C LEU A 124 11.23 2.39 -14.99
N GLY A 125 11.28 2.62 -16.31
CA GLY A 125 12.05 1.81 -17.25
C GLY A 125 11.23 0.92 -18.17
N GLY A 126 9.89 1.02 -18.15
CA GLY A 126 9.00 0.31 -19.06
C GLY A 126 8.41 -0.98 -18.48
N LYS A 127 7.63 -1.67 -19.30
CA LYS A 127 6.99 -2.93 -18.94
C LYS A 127 7.94 -4.09 -19.16
N LEU A 128 8.07 -4.95 -18.16
CA LEU A 128 8.71 -6.25 -18.31
C LEU A 128 7.76 -7.27 -19.00
N GLN A 129 6.46 -7.16 -18.72
CA GLN A 129 5.41 -8.05 -19.26
C GLN A 129 4.06 -7.33 -19.31
N ASP A 130 3.19 -7.74 -20.26
CA ASP A 130 1.85 -7.16 -20.41
C ASP A 130 0.81 -7.75 -19.46
N ARG A 131 1.04 -8.95 -18.97
CA ARG A 131 0.15 -9.66 -18.03
C ARG A 131 0.93 -10.17 -16.84
N ILE A 132 0.44 -9.87 -15.64
CA ILE A 132 0.97 -10.38 -14.39
C ILE A 132 0.07 -11.50 -13.89
N LYS A 133 0.65 -12.69 -13.67
CA LYS A 133 -0.07 -13.81 -13.09
C LYS A 133 -0.32 -13.53 -11.61
N LEU A 134 -1.58 -13.51 -11.21
CA LEU A 134 -1.97 -13.25 -9.83
C LEU A 134 -2.17 -14.57 -9.08
N PHE A 135 -1.98 -14.55 -7.77
CA PHE A 135 -2.42 -15.60 -6.87
C PHE A 135 -3.54 -15.11 -5.96
N LYS A 136 -4.37 -16.04 -5.50
CA LYS A 136 -5.37 -15.78 -4.45
C LYS A 136 -4.88 -16.25 -3.11
N VAL A 137 -5.19 -15.49 -2.06
CA VAL A 137 -4.90 -15.86 -0.69
C VAL A 137 -6.13 -16.53 -0.09
N VAL A 138 -5.95 -17.78 0.36
CA VAL A 138 -6.94 -18.49 1.15
C VAL A 138 -6.65 -18.18 2.63
N ALA A 139 -7.47 -17.33 3.22
CA ALA A 139 -7.36 -16.95 4.62
C ALA A 139 -7.57 -18.18 5.54
N ARG A 140 -6.95 -18.16 6.72
CA ARG A 140 -7.11 -19.24 7.70
C ARG A 140 -8.56 -19.32 8.19
N ALA A 141 -9.16 -20.49 8.04
CA ALA A 141 -10.52 -20.83 8.46
C ALA A 141 -10.60 -22.33 8.82
N ALA A 142 -11.80 -22.88 9.01
CA ALA A 142 -12.00 -24.33 9.09
C ALA A 142 -11.56 -25.02 7.79
N PRO A 143 -11.03 -26.25 7.83
CA PRO A 143 -10.51 -26.97 6.66
C PRO A 143 -11.48 -26.97 5.47
N GLU A 144 -12.75 -27.33 5.72
CA GLU A 144 -13.79 -27.40 4.69
C GLU A 144 -14.04 -26.05 4.04
N ALA A 145 -14.13 -24.99 4.84
CA ALA A 145 -14.34 -23.61 4.34
C ALA A 145 -13.16 -23.13 3.49
N MET A 146 -11.94 -23.55 3.82
CA MET A 146 -10.75 -23.24 3.02
C MET A 146 -10.75 -24.01 1.69
N ALA A 147 -11.16 -25.28 1.70
CA ALA A 147 -11.32 -26.08 0.50
C ALA A 147 -12.37 -25.51 -0.45
N ASP A 148 -13.55 -25.16 0.07
CA ASP A 148 -14.62 -24.53 -0.70
C ASP A 148 -14.16 -23.22 -1.34
N ARG A 149 -13.46 -22.38 -0.57
CA ARG A 149 -12.91 -21.11 -1.07
C ARG A 149 -11.86 -21.31 -2.17
N LEU A 150 -11.03 -22.33 -2.04
CA LEU A 150 -10.04 -22.68 -3.07
C LEU A 150 -10.71 -23.14 -4.36
N ILE A 151 -11.77 -23.94 -4.26
CA ILE A 151 -12.57 -24.40 -5.41
C ILE A 151 -13.21 -23.19 -6.12
N GLU A 152 -13.86 -22.28 -5.37
CA GLU A 152 -14.46 -21.05 -5.91
C GLU A 152 -13.41 -20.20 -6.66
N TYR A 153 -12.21 -20.04 -6.12
CA TYR A 153 -11.14 -19.30 -6.79
C TYR A 153 -10.66 -20.00 -8.06
N ARG A 154 -10.56 -21.32 -8.05
CA ARG A 154 -10.22 -22.10 -9.27
C ARG A 154 -11.28 -21.93 -10.37
N GLU A 155 -12.56 -22.01 -10.01
CA GLU A 155 -13.68 -21.78 -10.94
C GLU A 155 -13.68 -20.35 -11.50
N SER A 156 -13.19 -19.38 -10.72
CA SER A 156 -12.98 -17.99 -11.16
C SER A 156 -11.74 -17.79 -12.03
N GLY A 157 -10.99 -18.86 -12.35
CA GLY A 157 -9.84 -18.85 -13.26
C GLY A 157 -8.47 -18.64 -12.61
N PHE A 158 -8.36 -18.69 -11.28
CA PHE A 158 -7.07 -18.65 -10.59
C PHE A 158 -6.45 -20.06 -10.49
N ASP A 159 -5.14 -20.15 -10.66
CA ASP A 159 -4.38 -21.39 -10.62
C ASP A 159 -3.18 -21.34 -9.65
N HIS A 160 -2.98 -20.19 -8.97
CA HIS A 160 -1.96 -19.98 -7.96
C HIS A 160 -2.59 -19.52 -6.66
N PHE A 161 -2.22 -20.17 -5.56
CA PHE A 161 -2.82 -19.92 -4.24
C PHE A 161 -1.76 -19.79 -3.17
N GLN A 162 -1.99 -18.90 -2.22
CA GLN A 162 -1.27 -18.82 -0.96
C GLN A 162 -2.22 -19.22 0.17
N ILE A 163 -1.94 -20.35 0.81
CA ILE A 163 -2.76 -20.85 1.91
C ILE A 163 -2.17 -20.38 3.25
N LYS A 164 -3.01 -19.86 4.14
CA LYS A 164 -2.61 -19.39 5.46
C LYS A 164 -2.84 -20.45 6.52
N PHE A 165 -1.78 -20.72 7.29
CA PHE A 165 -1.74 -21.63 8.44
C PHE A 165 -1.38 -20.88 9.73
N GLY A 166 -1.13 -21.60 10.82
CA GLY A 166 -0.52 -21.07 12.04
C GLY A 166 -1.49 -21.00 13.21
N GLU A 167 -2.16 -22.11 13.52
CA GLU A 167 -2.97 -22.28 14.72
C GLU A 167 -2.46 -23.49 15.52
N HIS A 168 -2.97 -24.67 15.24
CA HIS A 168 -2.56 -25.93 15.87
C HIS A 168 -2.08 -26.92 14.80
N PRO A 169 -0.93 -27.61 14.97
CA PRO A 169 -0.35 -28.46 13.93
C PRO A 169 -1.30 -29.51 13.35
N ARG A 170 -2.17 -30.12 14.18
CA ARG A 170 -3.15 -31.11 13.69
C ARG A 170 -4.16 -30.49 12.75
N THR A 171 -4.75 -29.35 13.13
CA THR A 171 -5.71 -28.63 12.29
C THR A 171 -5.05 -28.09 11.02
N ASP A 172 -3.77 -27.68 11.10
CA ASP A 172 -3.04 -27.21 9.92
C ASP A 172 -2.77 -28.37 8.93
N ILE A 173 -2.58 -29.62 9.42
CA ILE A 173 -2.49 -30.82 8.56
C ILE A 173 -3.85 -31.10 7.88
N GLU A 174 -4.98 -30.92 8.58
CA GLU A 174 -6.32 -31.09 8.01
C GLU A 174 -6.66 -30.04 6.93
N ARG A 175 -6.05 -28.86 7.01
CA ARG A 175 -6.19 -27.76 6.02
C ARG A 175 -5.42 -28.01 4.73
N PHE A 176 -4.41 -28.89 4.77
CA PHE A 176 -3.56 -29.20 3.62
C PHE A 176 -4.11 -30.39 2.81
#